data_aa6f7a1ddfc704242b9be73bce96aa4b
#
_entry.id   aa6f7a1ddfc704242b9be73bce96aa4b
#
_cell.length_a   1.000
_cell.length_b   1.000
_cell.length_c   1.000
_cell.angle_alpha   90.00
_cell.angle_beta   90.00
_cell.angle_gamma   90.00
#
_symmetry.space_group_name_H-M   'P 1'
#
loop_
_entity.id
_entity.type
_entity.pdbx_description
1 polymer ?
#
loop_
_entity_poly.entity_id
_entity_poly.type
_entity_poly.pdbx_seq_one_letter_code
_entity_poly.pdbx_strand_id
1 'polypeptide(L)'
;KGSGMIYPNMATMLAFLTCDAGVEKKEWDRMISIAVKKSFNAISVDGETSTNDSFIGINSGKRIDTKFLPIIQSGIEMVCKILAKNIARDGEGANCLLEVLVKGAKCCDDAIIIAKSICNSALVKTAIHGCDPNWGRIISAAGNSGIKFHLNQVDLYIGDYQILEKGKLNQFDSQKVTDYMKSRMNGKYLVEDILRIIINLNSGKSMGTAWGCDLSKKYVEINSEYTT
;
A
#
# COMPACT_ATOMS: atom_id res chain seq x y z
N LYS A 1 -11.23 10.40 3.87
CA LYS A 1 -11.47 11.17 2.65
C LYS A 1 -10.17 11.36 1.87
N GLY A 2 -10.22 11.21 0.56
CA GLY A 2 -9.13 11.50 -0.37
C GLY A 2 -9.19 10.58 -1.57
N SER A 3 -8.99 11.11 -2.80
CA SER A 3 -8.97 10.34 -4.05
C SER A 3 -7.83 10.77 -4.98
N GLY A 4 -7.34 12.00 -4.85
CA GLY A 4 -6.16 12.55 -5.53
C GLY A 4 -5.28 13.32 -4.57
N MET A 5 -4.05 13.62 -4.98
CA MET A 5 -2.98 14.18 -4.14
C MET A 5 -2.76 13.31 -2.89
N ILE A 6 -2.56 11.99 -3.11
CA ILE A 6 -2.47 10.98 -2.06
C ILE A 6 -1.09 10.30 -2.11
N TYR A 7 -0.17 10.83 -1.32
CA TYR A 7 1.10 10.20 -0.94
C TYR A 7 1.42 10.62 0.50
N PRO A 8 0.64 10.17 1.48
CA PRO A 8 0.73 10.71 2.82
C PRO A 8 2.09 10.43 3.47
N ASN A 9 2.72 11.51 3.91
CA ASN A 9 3.69 11.50 5.00
C ASN A 9 3.12 12.40 6.11
N MET A 10 1.82 12.16 6.39
CA MET A 10 0.88 12.98 7.13
C MET A 10 0.60 14.35 6.47
N ALA A 11 0.05 14.32 5.26
CA ALA A 11 -0.57 15.52 4.63
C ALA A 11 -1.61 15.20 3.53
N THR A 12 -2.93 15.75 3.04
CA THR A 12 -4.21 15.84 2.26
C THR A 12 -5.25 14.76 2.48
N MET A 13 -4.98 13.83 3.29
CA MET A 13 -5.97 12.87 3.70
C MET A 13 -6.67 13.38 4.95
N LEU A 14 -7.97 13.24 5.03
CA LEU A 14 -8.71 13.55 6.25
C LEU A 14 -9.35 12.29 6.80
N ALA A 15 -8.91 11.83 7.96
CA ALA A 15 -9.48 10.67 8.63
C ALA A 15 -9.80 10.95 10.10
N PHE A 16 -10.90 10.39 10.55
CA PHE A 16 -11.35 10.43 11.93
C PHE A 16 -11.49 9.02 12.48
N LEU A 17 -10.99 8.82 13.68
CA LEU A 17 -11.15 7.59 14.45
C LEU A 17 -11.72 7.92 15.81
N THR A 18 -12.80 7.27 16.18
CA THR A 18 -13.37 7.36 17.53
C THR A 18 -13.23 6.02 18.25
N CYS A 19 -12.96 6.06 19.56
CA CYS A 19 -12.86 4.89 20.41
C CYS A 19 -13.61 5.15 21.72
N ASP A 20 -14.48 4.24 22.11
CA ASP A 20 -15.24 4.31 23.36
C ASP A 20 -14.44 3.88 24.59
N ALA A 21 -13.25 3.31 24.39
CA ALA A 21 -12.31 3.02 25.46
C ALA A 21 -11.44 4.25 25.77
N GLY A 22 -11.25 4.57 27.04
CA GLY A 22 -10.36 5.64 27.48
C GLY A 22 -8.93 5.14 27.65
N VAL A 23 -8.04 5.63 26.83
CA VAL A 23 -6.60 5.35 26.88
C VAL A 23 -5.88 6.62 27.34
N GLU A 24 -4.85 6.48 28.17
CA GLU A 24 -4.02 7.59 28.62
C GLU A 24 -3.36 8.27 27.40
N LYS A 25 -3.28 9.60 27.43
CA LYS A 25 -2.88 10.42 26.25
C LYS A 25 -1.57 9.95 25.60
N LYS A 26 -0.53 9.71 26.38
CA LYS A 26 0.79 9.30 25.86
C LYS A 26 0.73 7.97 25.12
N GLU A 27 -0.03 7.02 25.68
CA GLU A 27 -0.21 5.71 25.09
C GLU A 27 -1.12 5.78 23.86
N TRP A 28 -2.17 6.63 23.91
CA TRP A 28 -3.03 6.90 22.76
C TRP A 28 -2.25 7.48 21.58
N ASP A 29 -1.43 8.50 21.81
CA ASP A 29 -0.60 9.14 20.80
C ASP A 29 0.39 8.11 20.17
N ARG A 30 0.95 7.22 21.00
CA ARG A 30 1.79 6.12 20.51
C ARG A 30 1.03 5.14 19.62
N MET A 31 -0.16 4.72 20.06
CA MET A 31 -1.02 3.78 19.31
C MET A 31 -1.42 4.34 17.96
N ILE A 32 -1.84 5.60 17.93
CA ILE A 32 -2.22 6.31 16.70
C ILE A 32 -1.02 6.42 15.76
N SER A 33 0.14 6.82 16.24
CA SER A 33 1.36 6.94 15.44
C SER A 33 1.75 5.61 14.77
N ILE A 34 1.70 4.50 15.50
CA ILE A 34 1.97 3.17 14.96
C ILE A 34 0.94 2.78 13.89
N ALA A 35 -0.33 3.03 14.14
CA ALA A 35 -1.40 2.69 13.21
C ALA A 35 -1.29 3.47 11.89
N VAL A 36 -1.05 4.78 11.98
CA VAL A 36 -0.85 5.66 10.82
C VAL A 36 0.35 5.21 9.98
N LYS A 37 1.49 4.92 10.62
CA LYS A 37 2.70 4.45 9.93
C LYS A 37 2.45 3.19 9.11
N LYS A 38 1.63 2.26 9.62
CA LYS A 38 1.32 0.96 9.00
C LYS A 38 0.11 0.98 8.06
N SER A 39 -0.54 2.14 7.88
CA SER A 39 -1.77 2.28 7.10
C SER A 39 -1.71 3.48 6.15
N PHE A 40 -2.10 4.65 6.60
CA PHE A 40 -2.18 5.85 5.76
C PHE A 40 -0.82 6.25 5.17
N ASN A 41 0.28 6.17 5.94
CA ASN A 41 1.61 6.46 5.41
C ASN A 41 2.14 5.37 4.45
N ALA A 42 1.42 4.28 4.28
CA ALA A 42 1.77 3.17 3.38
C ALA A 42 0.91 3.14 2.10
N ILE A 43 0.18 4.23 1.78
CA ILE A 43 -0.59 4.32 0.52
C ILE A 43 0.00 5.34 -0.44
N SER A 44 -0.33 5.19 -1.73
CA SER A 44 -0.08 6.17 -2.79
C SER A 44 -1.15 6.06 -3.88
N VAL A 45 -1.72 7.20 -4.30
CA VAL A 45 -2.53 7.29 -5.52
C VAL A 45 -1.71 7.86 -6.67
N ASP A 46 -1.08 9.01 -6.49
CA ASP A 46 -0.39 9.75 -7.54
C ASP A 46 1.03 10.21 -7.15
N GLY A 47 1.45 9.96 -5.92
CA GLY A 47 2.77 10.32 -5.43
C GLY A 47 2.89 11.76 -4.94
N GLU A 48 1.82 12.53 -4.98
CA GLU A 48 1.80 13.92 -4.56
C GLU A 48 1.42 14.04 -3.08
N THR A 49 2.26 14.74 -2.31
CA THR A 49 2.03 15.00 -0.89
C THR A 49 1.36 16.35 -0.72
N SER A 50 0.25 16.39 0.00
CA SER A 50 -0.43 17.65 0.31
C SER A 50 0.07 18.30 1.59
N THR A 51 -0.37 19.54 1.76
CA THR A 51 -0.04 20.38 2.93
C THR A 51 -1.01 20.22 4.10
N ASN A 52 -2.15 19.52 3.93
CA ASN A 52 -3.29 19.60 4.84
C ASN A 52 -3.83 18.25 5.35
N ASP A 53 -3.08 17.14 5.22
CA ASP A 53 -3.53 15.84 5.74
C ASP A 53 -3.65 15.86 7.25
N SER A 54 -4.72 15.27 7.72
CA SER A 54 -4.96 15.16 9.14
C SER A 54 -5.57 13.83 9.50
N PHE A 55 -5.03 13.20 10.52
CA PHE A 55 -5.65 12.07 11.20
C PHE A 55 -5.99 12.49 12.62
N ILE A 56 -7.28 12.43 12.97
CA ILE A 56 -7.77 12.82 14.28
C ILE A 56 -8.31 11.57 14.98
N GLY A 57 -7.62 11.15 16.05
CA GLY A 57 -8.06 10.06 16.92
C GLY A 57 -8.65 10.60 18.22
N ILE A 58 -9.90 10.26 18.53
CA ILE A 58 -10.60 10.69 19.72
C ILE A 58 -10.94 9.46 20.55
N ASN A 59 -10.58 9.44 21.82
CA ASN A 59 -11.00 8.42 22.78
C ASN A 59 -11.95 8.99 23.85
N SER A 60 -12.75 8.12 24.50
CA SER A 60 -13.81 8.54 25.42
C SER A 60 -13.32 9.07 26.77
N GLY A 61 -12.05 8.88 27.12
CA GLY A 61 -11.50 9.19 28.44
C GLY A 61 -11.95 8.22 29.55
N LYS A 62 -12.89 7.28 29.32
CA LYS A 62 -13.31 6.28 30.31
C LYS A 62 -12.20 5.25 30.51
N ARG A 63 -11.51 5.31 31.65
CA ARG A 63 -10.38 4.42 31.93
C ARG A 63 -10.76 2.95 31.78
N ILE A 64 -9.87 2.22 31.13
CA ILE A 64 -9.92 0.76 30.96
C ILE A 64 -8.72 0.11 31.67
N ASP A 65 -8.81 -1.20 31.93
CA ASP A 65 -7.68 -1.98 32.38
C ASP A 65 -6.61 -2.07 31.30
N THR A 66 -5.35 -1.85 31.65
CA THR A 66 -4.19 -1.85 30.76
C THR A 66 -3.99 -3.18 30.01
N LYS A 67 -4.50 -4.29 30.56
CA LYS A 67 -4.47 -5.59 29.85
C LYS A 67 -5.21 -5.59 28.51
N PHE A 68 -6.13 -4.64 28.27
CA PHE A 68 -6.85 -4.50 27.02
C PHE A 68 -6.13 -3.64 25.97
N LEU A 69 -5.05 -2.93 26.33
CA LEU A 69 -4.33 -2.07 25.39
C LEU A 69 -3.85 -2.80 24.12
N PRO A 70 -3.33 -4.05 24.18
CA PRO A 70 -2.92 -4.75 22.94
C PRO A 70 -4.09 -5.02 21.98
N ILE A 71 -5.28 -5.35 22.49
CA ILE A 71 -6.44 -5.61 21.62
C ILE A 71 -6.97 -4.32 21.00
N ILE A 72 -6.94 -3.21 21.75
CA ILE A 72 -7.29 -1.88 21.25
C ILE A 72 -6.30 -1.45 20.14
N GLN A 73 -4.99 -1.62 20.36
CA GLN A 73 -3.97 -1.35 19.37
C GLN A 73 -4.24 -2.12 18.06
N SER A 74 -4.53 -3.42 18.19
CA SER A 74 -4.85 -4.27 17.04
C SER A 74 -6.11 -3.82 16.30
N GLY A 75 -7.15 -3.42 17.05
CA GLY A 75 -8.39 -2.87 16.48
C GLY A 75 -8.15 -1.56 15.71
N ILE A 76 -7.40 -0.64 16.31
CA ILE A 76 -7.03 0.63 15.66
C ILE A 76 -6.23 0.38 14.37
N GLU A 77 -5.21 -0.49 14.42
CA GLU A 77 -4.42 -0.84 13.23
C GLU A 77 -5.29 -1.47 12.13
N MET A 78 -6.22 -2.35 12.49
CA MET A 78 -7.13 -2.99 11.54
C MET A 78 -8.05 -1.97 10.86
N VAL A 79 -8.71 -1.10 11.63
CA VAL A 79 -9.59 -0.05 11.09
C VAL A 79 -8.81 0.90 10.19
N CYS A 80 -7.64 1.37 10.64
CA CYS A 80 -6.80 2.27 9.84
C CYS A 80 -6.35 1.62 8.52
N LYS A 81 -6.00 0.33 8.53
CA LYS A 81 -5.64 -0.41 7.30
C LYS A 81 -6.81 -0.53 6.33
N ILE A 82 -8.02 -0.81 6.85
CA ILE A 82 -9.22 -0.89 6.00
C ILE A 82 -9.49 0.47 5.35
N LEU A 83 -9.45 1.55 6.12
CA LEU A 83 -9.66 2.91 5.59
C LEU A 83 -8.59 3.30 4.58
N ALA A 84 -7.31 2.99 4.84
CA ALA A 84 -6.21 3.25 3.92
C ALA A 84 -6.37 2.50 2.59
N LYS A 85 -6.76 1.22 2.64
CA LYS A 85 -7.09 0.44 1.42
C LYS A 85 -8.25 1.04 0.64
N ASN A 86 -9.30 1.49 1.32
CA ASN A 86 -10.42 2.17 0.67
C ASN A 86 -9.96 3.43 -0.05
N ILE A 87 -9.15 4.27 0.59
CA ILE A 87 -8.61 5.49 -0.04
C ILE A 87 -7.77 5.14 -1.28
N ALA A 88 -6.85 4.17 -1.18
CA ALA A 88 -6.02 3.77 -2.30
C ALA A 88 -6.84 3.18 -3.46
N ARG A 89 -7.88 2.37 -3.15
CA ARG A 89 -8.77 1.77 -4.16
C ARG A 89 -9.69 2.79 -4.81
N ASP A 90 -10.08 3.81 -4.07
CA ASP A 90 -10.97 4.90 -4.53
C ASP A 90 -10.17 6.04 -5.19
N GLY A 91 -8.93 5.81 -5.54
CA GLY A 91 -8.10 6.76 -6.28
C GLY A 91 -8.73 7.16 -7.62
N GLU A 92 -8.49 8.39 -8.06
CA GLU A 92 -9.04 8.93 -9.30
C GLU A 92 -8.77 8.01 -10.50
N GLY A 93 -9.85 7.52 -11.11
CA GLY A 93 -9.79 6.63 -12.27
C GLY A 93 -9.30 5.21 -11.99
N ALA A 94 -9.17 4.80 -10.73
CA ALA A 94 -8.66 3.47 -10.35
C ALA A 94 -9.63 2.32 -10.71
N ASN A 95 -9.07 1.22 -11.20
CA ASN A 95 -9.82 0.00 -11.53
C ASN A 95 -9.54 -1.14 -10.55
N CYS A 96 -8.38 -1.13 -9.88
CA CYS A 96 -8.03 -2.15 -8.88
C CYS A 96 -7.21 -1.57 -7.74
N LEU A 97 -7.19 -2.27 -6.60
CA LEU A 97 -6.24 -2.04 -5.53
C LEU A 97 -4.93 -2.79 -5.83
N LEU A 98 -3.84 -2.07 -5.92
CA LEU A 98 -2.50 -2.66 -5.94
C LEU A 98 -2.01 -2.87 -4.50
N GLU A 99 -1.79 -4.11 -4.10
CA GLU A 99 -1.19 -4.47 -2.81
C GLU A 99 0.23 -5.00 -3.05
N VAL A 100 1.24 -4.31 -2.53
CA VAL A 100 2.64 -4.71 -2.62
C VAL A 100 3.14 -5.15 -1.25
N LEU A 101 3.50 -6.42 -1.12
CA LEU A 101 4.08 -7.02 0.07
C LEU A 101 5.57 -7.27 -0.14
N VAL A 102 6.40 -6.61 0.64
CA VAL A 102 7.85 -6.88 0.69
C VAL A 102 8.16 -7.72 1.93
N LYS A 103 8.82 -8.85 1.72
CA LYS A 103 9.28 -9.79 2.76
C LYS A 103 10.80 -9.85 2.77
N GLY A 104 11.36 -10.41 3.85
CA GLY A 104 12.79 -10.69 3.93
C GLY A 104 13.67 -9.44 3.97
N ALA A 105 13.14 -8.31 4.41
CA ALA A 105 13.89 -7.07 4.61
C ALA A 105 14.64 -7.06 5.95
N LYS A 106 15.63 -6.18 6.09
CA LYS A 106 16.40 -6.00 7.34
C LYS A 106 15.55 -5.39 8.44
N CYS A 107 14.68 -4.43 8.11
CA CYS A 107 13.72 -3.82 9.03
C CYS A 107 12.38 -3.57 8.31
N CYS A 108 11.32 -3.30 9.11
CA CYS A 108 9.99 -3.04 8.58
C CYS A 108 9.94 -1.74 7.74
N ASP A 109 10.72 -0.75 8.11
CA ASP A 109 10.75 0.53 7.41
C ASP A 109 11.31 0.38 6.00
N ASP A 110 12.42 -0.35 5.83
CA ASP A 110 12.98 -0.69 4.52
C ASP A 110 11.93 -1.39 3.63
N ALA A 111 11.20 -2.36 4.20
CA ALA A 111 10.16 -3.07 3.48
C ALA A 111 9.03 -2.15 3.01
N ILE A 112 8.57 -1.24 3.87
CA ILE A 112 7.51 -0.27 3.53
C ILE A 112 8.00 0.72 2.47
N ILE A 113 9.23 1.22 2.57
CA ILE A 113 9.82 2.15 1.61
C ILE A 113 9.88 1.51 0.22
N ILE A 114 10.37 0.26 0.12
CA ILE A 114 10.41 -0.47 -1.17
C ILE A 114 8.98 -0.69 -1.69
N ALA A 115 8.07 -1.18 -0.87
CA ALA A 115 6.69 -1.42 -1.26
C ALA A 115 6.01 -0.14 -1.77
N LYS A 116 6.22 0.98 -1.06
CA LYS A 116 5.68 2.29 -1.43
C LYS A 116 6.27 2.82 -2.73
N SER A 117 7.58 2.63 -2.96
CA SER A 117 8.24 2.97 -4.23
C SER A 117 7.62 2.25 -5.43
N ILE A 118 7.28 0.96 -5.26
CA ILE A 118 6.61 0.18 -6.31
C ILE A 118 5.19 0.68 -6.54
N CYS A 119 4.40 0.90 -5.48
CA CYS A 119 3.04 1.44 -5.57
C CYS A 119 2.99 2.82 -6.23
N ASN A 120 4.05 3.62 -6.07
CA ASN A 120 4.13 4.97 -6.60
C ASN A 120 4.68 5.06 -8.03
N SER A 121 5.28 4.01 -8.56
CA SER A 121 5.88 4.01 -9.90
C SER A 121 4.82 4.12 -11.00
N ALA A 122 4.81 5.22 -11.75
CA ALA A 122 3.92 5.41 -12.89
C ALA A 122 4.05 4.27 -13.93
N LEU A 123 5.28 3.78 -14.17
CA LEU A 123 5.52 2.66 -15.07
C LEU A 123 4.93 1.34 -14.56
N VAL A 124 4.99 1.07 -13.26
CA VAL A 124 4.33 -0.09 -12.67
C VAL A 124 2.82 0.07 -12.76
N LYS A 125 2.27 1.20 -12.35
CA LYS A 125 0.83 1.47 -12.33
C LYS A 125 0.20 1.38 -13.73
N THR A 126 0.88 1.86 -14.77
CA THR A 126 0.43 1.72 -16.16
C THR A 126 0.54 0.28 -16.68
N ALA A 127 1.56 -0.49 -16.27
CA ALA A 127 1.63 -1.91 -16.59
C ALA A 127 0.48 -2.69 -15.92
N ILE A 128 0.15 -2.36 -14.66
CA ILE A 128 -1.01 -2.94 -13.96
C ILE A 128 -2.30 -2.62 -14.74
N HIS A 129 -2.52 -1.36 -15.13
CA HIS A 129 -3.68 -0.96 -15.91
C HIS A 129 -3.80 -1.74 -17.23
N GLY A 130 -2.67 -1.92 -17.94
CA GLY A 130 -2.60 -2.69 -19.18
C GLY A 130 -2.61 -4.21 -19.00
N CYS A 131 -2.68 -4.70 -17.76
CA CYS A 131 -2.55 -6.13 -17.42
C CYS A 131 -1.27 -6.77 -18.01
N ASP A 132 -0.18 -5.99 -18.04
CA ASP A 132 1.16 -6.43 -18.47
C ASP A 132 1.97 -6.90 -17.24
N PRO A 133 2.36 -8.19 -17.16
CA PRO A 133 3.16 -8.71 -16.06
C PRO A 133 4.63 -8.25 -16.14
N ASN A 134 4.83 -6.94 -16.19
CA ASN A 134 6.13 -6.31 -16.41
C ASN A 134 7.00 -6.33 -15.16
N TRP A 135 7.61 -7.45 -14.89
CA TRP A 135 8.50 -7.64 -13.75
C TRP A 135 9.71 -6.69 -13.75
N GLY A 136 10.20 -6.30 -14.92
CA GLY A 136 11.32 -5.37 -15.05
C GLY A 136 10.99 -3.99 -14.46
N ARG A 137 9.77 -3.48 -14.67
CA ARG A 137 9.30 -2.22 -14.08
C ARG A 137 9.16 -2.35 -12.56
N ILE A 138 8.72 -3.49 -12.05
CA ILE A 138 8.57 -3.75 -10.61
C ILE A 138 9.95 -3.72 -9.93
N ILE A 139 10.94 -4.44 -10.50
CA ILE A 139 12.31 -4.47 -9.95
C ILE A 139 12.99 -3.11 -10.08
N SER A 140 12.81 -2.40 -11.18
CA SER A 140 13.31 -1.02 -11.35
C SER A 140 12.76 -0.09 -10.28
N ALA A 141 11.43 -0.14 -10.02
CA ALA A 141 10.80 0.65 -8.98
C ALA A 141 11.31 0.29 -7.58
N ALA A 142 11.53 -0.99 -7.30
CA ALA A 142 12.14 -1.44 -6.05
C ALA A 142 13.56 -0.89 -5.89
N GLY A 143 14.37 -0.90 -6.96
CA GLY A 143 15.73 -0.34 -6.97
C GLY A 143 15.75 1.17 -6.72
N ASN A 144 14.76 1.90 -7.24
CA ASN A 144 14.62 3.35 -7.06
C ASN A 144 14.22 3.76 -5.63
N SER A 145 13.89 2.80 -4.76
CA SER A 145 13.54 3.08 -3.36
C SER A 145 14.68 3.68 -2.52
N GLY A 146 15.92 3.60 -3.00
CA GLY A 146 17.12 3.97 -2.25
C GLY A 146 17.58 2.92 -1.24
N ILE A 147 16.80 1.86 -1.00
CA ILE A 147 17.17 0.77 -0.11
C ILE A 147 18.02 -0.26 -0.86
N LYS A 148 19.18 -0.59 -0.30
CA LYS A 148 20.11 -1.56 -0.92
C LYS A 148 19.67 -2.99 -0.64
N PHE A 149 19.52 -3.79 -1.70
CA PHE A 149 19.29 -5.22 -1.66
C PHE A 149 20.03 -5.92 -2.81
N HIS A 150 20.16 -7.25 -2.74
CA HIS A 150 20.86 -8.04 -3.75
C HIS A 150 19.85 -8.66 -4.71
N LEU A 151 19.87 -8.23 -5.98
CA LEU A 151 18.94 -8.72 -7.00
C LEU A 151 18.98 -10.25 -7.15
N ASN A 152 20.18 -10.86 -7.06
CA ASN A 152 20.38 -12.31 -7.16
C ASN A 152 19.81 -13.13 -5.98
N GLN A 153 19.18 -12.47 -5.00
CA GLN A 153 18.47 -13.10 -3.89
C GLN A 153 16.96 -12.90 -3.97
N VAL A 154 16.48 -12.03 -4.90
CA VAL A 154 15.09 -11.63 -4.94
C VAL A 154 14.21 -12.69 -5.56
N ASP A 155 13.10 -13.02 -4.86
CA ASP A 155 11.97 -13.71 -5.45
C ASP A 155 10.85 -12.72 -5.70
N LEU A 156 10.16 -12.83 -6.84
CA LEU A 156 9.04 -11.97 -7.23
C LEU A 156 7.84 -12.80 -7.63
N TYR A 157 6.68 -12.43 -7.11
CA TYR A 157 5.39 -13.04 -7.46
C TYR A 157 4.38 -11.98 -7.89
N ILE A 158 3.55 -12.32 -8.87
CA ILE A 158 2.33 -11.60 -9.24
C ILE A 158 1.16 -12.55 -8.98
N GLY A 159 0.33 -12.24 -7.98
CA GLY A 159 -0.60 -13.22 -7.43
C GLY A 159 0.14 -14.43 -6.87
N ASP A 160 -0.25 -15.62 -7.33
CA ASP A 160 0.38 -16.88 -6.95
C ASP A 160 1.48 -17.31 -7.94
N TYR A 161 1.74 -16.54 -8.99
CA TYR A 161 2.69 -16.87 -10.02
C TYR A 161 4.08 -16.36 -9.67
N GLN A 162 5.05 -17.27 -9.53
CA GLN A 162 6.45 -16.91 -9.31
C GLN A 162 7.11 -16.48 -10.62
N ILE A 163 7.49 -15.21 -10.70
CA ILE A 163 8.09 -14.60 -11.89
C ILE A 163 9.62 -14.66 -11.82
N LEU A 164 10.17 -14.31 -10.65
CA LEU A 164 11.61 -14.43 -10.40
C LEU A 164 11.87 -15.39 -9.24
N GLU A 165 12.92 -16.18 -9.36
CA GLU A 165 13.51 -16.97 -8.29
C GLU A 165 14.99 -16.65 -8.19
N LYS A 166 15.42 -16.17 -7.00
CA LYS A 166 16.82 -15.76 -6.76
C LYS A 166 17.37 -14.86 -7.88
N GLY A 167 16.55 -13.88 -8.30
CA GLY A 167 16.90 -12.91 -9.33
C GLY A 167 16.90 -13.42 -10.77
N LYS A 168 16.60 -14.68 -11.00
CA LYS A 168 16.50 -15.28 -12.33
C LYS A 168 15.05 -15.38 -12.77
N LEU A 169 14.81 -15.12 -14.06
CA LEU A 169 13.49 -15.27 -14.64
C LEU A 169 13.09 -16.75 -14.69
N ASN A 170 11.94 -17.07 -14.08
CA ASN A 170 11.35 -18.39 -14.18
C ASN A 170 10.62 -18.58 -15.52
N GLN A 171 10.46 -19.85 -15.92
CA GLN A 171 9.46 -20.16 -16.94
C GLN A 171 8.06 -20.03 -16.33
N PHE A 172 7.33 -19.03 -16.75
CA PHE A 172 5.94 -18.82 -16.35
C PHE A 172 5.04 -18.62 -17.58
N ASP A 173 3.79 -19.01 -17.46
CA ASP A 173 2.78 -18.78 -18.48
C ASP A 173 2.31 -17.31 -18.40
N SER A 174 2.85 -16.48 -19.29
CA SER A 174 2.51 -15.05 -19.34
C SER A 174 1.02 -14.81 -19.54
N GLN A 175 0.33 -15.67 -20.30
CA GLN A 175 -1.10 -15.54 -20.54
C GLN A 175 -1.90 -15.75 -19.24
N LYS A 176 -1.55 -16.77 -18.45
CA LYS A 176 -2.20 -17.01 -17.14
C LYS A 176 -2.01 -15.85 -16.17
N VAL A 177 -0.81 -15.25 -16.15
CA VAL A 177 -0.57 -14.06 -15.30
C VAL A 177 -1.41 -12.88 -15.78
N THR A 178 -1.46 -12.65 -17.09
CA THR A 178 -2.33 -11.61 -17.70
C THR A 178 -3.80 -11.85 -17.38
N ASP A 179 -4.28 -13.08 -17.46
CA ASP A 179 -5.68 -13.41 -17.14
C ASP A 179 -5.99 -13.22 -15.64
N TYR A 180 -5.05 -13.58 -14.76
CA TYR A 180 -5.15 -13.23 -13.34
C TYR A 180 -5.26 -11.71 -13.15
N MET A 181 -4.38 -10.92 -13.78
CA MET A 181 -4.41 -9.46 -13.67
C MET A 181 -5.75 -8.89 -14.18
N LYS A 182 -6.24 -9.35 -15.34
CA LYS A 182 -7.55 -8.96 -15.88
C LYS A 182 -8.69 -9.27 -14.93
N SER A 183 -8.65 -10.42 -14.26
CA SER A 183 -9.69 -10.79 -13.28
C SER A 183 -9.76 -9.83 -12.10
N ARG A 184 -8.63 -9.19 -11.76
CA ARG A 184 -8.57 -8.18 -10.68
C ARG A 184 -9.17 -6.83 -11.11
N MET A 185 -9.08 -6.44 -12.38
CA MET A 185 -9.66 -5.18 -12.89
C MET A 185 -11.18 -5.13 -12.83
N ASN A 186 -11.86 -6.28 -12.88
CA ASN A 186 -13.31 -6.39 -12.86
C ASN A 186 -13.84 -7.10 -11.61
N GLY A 187 -12.99 -7.28 -10.60
CA GLY A 187 -13.34 -7.98 -9.39
C GLY A 187 -14.26 -7.17 -8.47
N LYS A 188 -14.89 -7.87 -7.54
CA LYS A 188 -15.70 -7.24 -6.49
C LYS A 188 -14.85 -6.35 -5.60
N TYR A 189 -15.31 -5.12 -5.38
CA TYR A 189 -14.62 -4.05 -4.64
C TYR A 189 -14.02 -4.53 -3.32
N LEU A 190 -12.72 -4.36 -3.15
CA LEU A 190 -11.88 -4.76 -2.00
C LEU A 190 -11.98 -6.24 -1.58
N VAL A 191 -12.49 -7.08 -2.45
CA VAL A 191 -12.58 -8.55 -2.25
C VAL A 191 -11.84 -9.29 -3.37
N GLU A 192 -12.20 -9.00 -4.62
CA GLU A 192 -11.66 -9.69 -5.80
C GLU A 192 -10.80 -8.78 -6.66
N ASP A 193 -10.89 -7.46 -6.49
CA ASP A 193 -10.15 -6.45 -7.25
C ASP A 193 -8.80 -6.07 -6.61
N ILE A 194 -8.23 -6.96 -5.80
CA ILE A 194 -6.92 -6.78 -5.19
C ILE A 194 -5.87 -7.49 -6.05
N LEU A 195 -5.05 -6.72 -6.75
CA LEU A 195 -3.88 -7.23 -7.46
C LEU A 195 -2.68 -7.23 -6.52
N ARG A 196 -2.14 -8.43 -6.26
CA ARG A 196 -1.05 -8.60 -5.30
C ARG A 196 0.28 -8.81 -6.00
N ILE A 197 1.29 -8.04 -5.56
CA ILE A 197 2.71 -8.24 -5.87
C ILE A 197 3.42 -8.61 -4.58
N ILE A 198 4.25 -9.66 -4.61
CA ILE A 198 5.07 -10.07 -3.47
C ILE A 198 6.52 -10.05 -3.90
N ILE A 199 7.38 -9.33 -3.16
CA ILE A 199 8.83 -9.36 -3.32
C ILE A 199 9.42 -9.92 -2.03
N ASN A 200 10.21 -10.99 -2.15
CA ASN A 200 11.01 -11.50 -1.05
C ASN A 200 12.48 -11.14 -1.31
N LEU A 201 13.06 -10.33 -0.44
CA LEU A 201 14.45 -9.88 -0.56
C LEU A 201 15.45 -10.91 -0.05
N ASN A 202 15.00 -11.90 0.73
CA ASN A 202 15.84 -12.93 1.35
C ASN A 202 17.07 -12.38 2.13
N SER A 203 16.96 -11.15 2.66
CA SER A 203 18.06 -10.44 3.34
C SER A 203 17.82 -10.25 4.84
N GLY A 204 16.64 -10.65 5.34
CA GLY A 204 16.22 -10.51 6.73
C GLY A 204 14.90 -11.23 7.03
N LYS A 205 14.24 -10.82 8.12
CA LYS A 205 12.96 -11.43 8.57
C LYS A 205 11.80 -10.44 8.61
N SER A 206 12.07 -9.16 8.38
CA SER A 206 11.05 -8.13 8.45
C SER A 206 10.21 -8.06 7.17
N MET A 207 8.99 -7.54 7.32
CA MET A 207 8.07 -7.34 6.21
C MET A 207 7.34 -6.01 6.30
N GLY A 208 6.86 -5.53 5.17
CA GLY A 208 6.03 -4.33 5.08
C GLY A 208 5.12 -4.40 3.86
N THR A 209 3.98 -3.73 3.96
CA THR A 209 2.99 -3.68 2.89
C THR A 209 2.69 -2.23 2.57
N ALA A 210 2.52 -1.93 1.29
CA ALA A 210 1.97 -0.67 0.81
C ALA A 210 0.83 -0.93 -0.18
N TRP A 211 -0.03 0.07 -0.33
CA TRP A 211 -1.17 -0.01 -1.24
C TRP A 211 -1.18 1.17 -2.19
N GLY A 212 -1.63 0.93 -3.40
CA GLY A 212 -1.84 1.91 -4.44
C GLY A 212 -3.00 1.50 -5.33
N CYS A 213 -3.08 2.12 -6.49
CA CYS A 213 -4.02 1.73 -7.54
C CYS A 213 -3.30 1.72 -8.90
N ASP A 214 -3.95 1.21 -9.94
CA ASP A 214 -3.49 1.37 -11.31
C ASP A 214 -3.52 2.85 -11.75
N LEU A 215 -2.86 3.16 -12.86
CA LEU A 215 -2.90 4.48 -13.50
C LEU A 215 -3.60 4.36 -14.85
N SER A 216 -4.85 4.78 -14.90
CA SER A 216 -5.70 4.72 -16.08
C SER A 216 -5.69 6.03 -16.88
N LYS A 217 -6.23 5.99 -18.11
CA LYS A 217 -6.50 7.20 -18.89
C LYS A 217 -7.45 8.17 -18.18
N LYS A 218 -8.37 7.61 -17.37
CA LYS A 218 -9.36 8.38 -16.61
C LYS A 218 -8.72 9.31 -15.57
N TYR A 219 -7.59 8.92 -14.98
CA TYR A 219 -6.82 9.81 -14.11
C TYR A 219 -6.39 11.09 -14.84
N VAL A 220 -5.87 10.94 -16.08
CA VAL A 220 -5.44 12.09 -16.87
C VAL A 220 -6.63 12.96 -17.27
N GLU A 221 -7.73 12.36 -17.70
CA GLU A 221 -8.96 13.09 -18.05
C GLU A 221 -9.45 13.93 -16.87
N ILE A 222 -9.61 13.32 -15.68
CA ILE A 222 -10.08 14.01 -14.47
C ILE A 222 -9.18 15.21 -14.14
N ASN A 223 -7.86 15.00 -14.14
CA ASN A 223 -6.92 16.04 -13.70
C ASN A 223 -6.66 17.11 -14.78
N SER A 224 -6.87 16.83 -16.07
CA SER A 224 -6.76 17.81 -17.16
C SER A 224 -7.97 18.73 -17.27
N GLU A 225 -9.12 18.28 -16.80
CA GLU A 225 -10.38 19.05 -16.81
C GLU A 225 -10.63 19.81 -15.50
N TYR A 226 -9.77 19.60 -14.50
CA TYR A 226 -9.89 20.24 -13.19
C TYR A 226 -9.45 21.71 -13.30
N THR A 227 -10.42 22.62 -13.27
CA THR A 227 -10.18 24.07 -13.17
C THR A 227 -10.38 24.51 -11.72
N THR A 228 -9.35 25.08 -11.12
CA THR A 228 -9.43 25.73 -9.79
C THR A 228 -10.03 27.12 -9.89
#